data_b90676e82a83dcc37e16eef99acb3b44
#
_entry.id   b90676e82a83dcc37e16eef99acb3b44
#
_cell.length_a   1.000
_cell.length_b   1.000
_cell.length_c   1.000
_cell.angle_alpha   90.00
_cell.angle_beta   90.00
_cell.angle_gamma   90.00
#
_symmetry.space_group_name_H-M   'P 1'
#
loop_
_entity.id
_entity.type
_entity.pdbx_description
1 polymer ?
#
loop_
_entity_poly.entity_id
_entity_poly.type
_entity_poly.pdbx_seq_one_letter_code
_entity_poly.pdbx_strand_id
1 'polypeptide(L)'
;MQFGLWLEPEMISVDSDLYRKHPDWAIQVPGYEHTYSRNQLVLNLANPQVVEYLKNVLDQLLSYHEIDYIKWDMNRNMTNLGNGFTYLETKMQSHQYMLGLYELVSYLTEKHSHILFESCSGGGGRNDLGMMRYFPQVWTSDNTDAIARLPIQYGSSYLYPTISMGAXX
;
A
#
# COMPACT_ATOMS: atom_id res chain seq x y z
N MET A 1 -8.05 -25.78 -3.52
CA MET A 1 -7.31 -24.72 -4.24
C MET A 1 -7.47 -23.43 -3.43
N GLN A 2 -6.41 -22.64 -3.26
CA GLN A 2 -6.50 -21.37 -2.54
C GLN A 2 -6.70 -20.23 -3.54
N PHE A 3 -7.40 -19.20 -3.12
CA PHE A 3 -7.72 -18.06 -3.99
C PHE A 3 -7.12 -16.77 -3.45
N GLY A 4 -6.43 -16.03 -4.31
CA GLY A 4 -5.82 -14.76 -3.92
C GLY A 4 -6.17 -13.63 -4.87
N LEU A 5 -6.12 -12.40 -4.33
CA LEU A 5 -6.33 -11.18 -5.11
C LEU A 5 -5.16 -10.24 -4.98
N TRP A 6 -4.89 -9.50 -6.06
CA TRP A 6 -3.97 -8.36 -6.08
C TRP A 6 -4.81 -7.09 -6.01
N LEU A 7 -4.44 -6.17 -5.10
CA LEU A 7 -5.17 -4.92 -4.87
C LEU A 7 -4.19 -3.76 -4.73
N GLU A 8 -4.62 -2.56 -5.15
CA GLU A 8 -3.92 -1.29 -4.88
C GLU A 8 -4.86 -0.35 -4.11
N PRO A 9 -5.14 -0.63 -2.83
CA PRO A 9 -6.19 0.12 -2.12
C PRO A 9 -5.85 1.57 -1.81
N GLU A 10 -4.58 1.95 -1.89
CA GLU A 10 -4.12 3.31 -1.59
C GLU A 10 -4.20 4.24 -2.79
N MET A 11 -4.70 3.74 -3.93
CA MET A 11 -4.72 4.49 -5.18
C MET A 11 -6.14 4.89 -5.57
N ILE A 12 -6.26 5.97 -6.35
CA ILE A 12 -7.56 6.42 -6.86
C ILE A 12 -7.38 6.94 -8.29
N SER A 13 -8.31 6.55 -9.18
CA SER A 13 -8.36 7.08 -10.54
C SER A 13 -9.24 8.34 -10.56
N VAL A 14 -8.81 9.34 -11.31
CA VAL A 14 -9.64 10.54 -11.52
C VAL A 14 -10.92 10.21 -12.28
N ASP A 15 -10.91 9.12 -13.02
CA ASP A 15 -12.10 8.64 -13.73
C ASP A 15 -12.83 7.56 -12.92
N SER A 16 -13.11 7.87 -11.66
CA SER A 16 -13.83 6.95 -10.78
C SER A 16 -14.95 7.70 -10.08
N ASP A 17 -15.99 6.97 -9.70
CA ASP A 17 -17.10 7.55 -8.95
C ASP A 17 -16.64 8.08 -7.60
N LEU A 18 -15.67 7.42 -6.99
CA LEU A 18 -15.11 7.86 -5.72
C LEU A 18 -14.45 9.23 -5.87
N TYR A 19 -13.63 9.42 -6.92
CA TYR A 19 -12.97 10.71 -7.14
C TYR A 19 -13.99 11.79 -7.47
N ARG A 20 -14.99 11.50 -8.30
CA ARG A 20 -16.04 12.46 -8.63
C ARG A 20 -16.80 12.93 -7.39
N LYS A 21 -16.99 12.03 -6.43
CA LYS A 21 -17.69 12.32 -5.17
C LYS A 21 -16.81 13.04 -4.16
N HIS A 22 -15.53 12.69 -4.11
CA HIS A 22 -14.60 13.17 -3.09
C HIS A 22 -13.23 13.48 -3.73
N PRO A 23 -13.15 14.52 -4.58
CA PRO A 23 -11.85 14.86 -5.19
C PRO A 23 -10.83 15.34 -4.15
N ASP A 24 -11.31 15.83 -3.00
CA ASP A 24 -10.48 16.28 -1.89
C ASP A 24 -9.82 15.11 -1.12
N TRP A 25 -10.22 13.86 -1.41
CA TRP A 25 -9.62 12.69 -0.77
C TRP A 25 -8.29 12.26 -1.42
N ALA A 26 -7.98 12.75 -2.61
CA ALA A 26 -6.68 12.52 -3.24
C ALA A 26 -5.64 13.50 -2.68
N ILE A 27 -4.41 13.02 -2.50
CA ILE A 27 -3.31 13.90 -2.09
C ILE A 27 -3.01 14.88 -3.22
N GLN A 28 -3.01 16.18 -2.91
CA GLN A 28 -2.73 17.22 -3.89
C GLN A 28 -2.26 18.50 -3.21
N VAL A 29 -1.48 19.29 -3.94
CA VAL A 29 -1.04 20.62 -3.49
C VAL A 29 -1.87 21.65 -4.23
N PRO A 30 -2.62 22.52 -3.53
CA PRO A 30 -3.43 23.53 -4.20
C PRO A 30 -2.58 24.41 -5.13
N GLY A 31 -3.09 24.64 -6.35
CA GLY A 31 -2.41 25.48 -7.33
C GLY A 31 -1.36 24.78 -8.17
N TYR A 32 -1.12 23.51 -7.93
CA TYR A 32 -0.19 22.70 -8.73
C TYR A 32 -0.95 21.61 -9.47
N GLU A 33 -0.44 21.26 -10.64
CA GLU A 33 -1.03 20.15 -11.40
C GLU A 33 -0.84 18.83 -10.67
N HIS A 34 -1.78 17.93 -10.85
CA HIS A 34 -1.66 16.56 -10.32
C HIS A 34 -0.45 15.88 -10.91
N THR A 35 0.28 15.19 -10.06
CA THR A 35 1.33 14.28 -10.51
C THR A 35 0.72 12.89 -10.64
N TYR A 36 0.67 12.39 -11.87
CA TYR A 36 0.10 11.07 -12.16
C TYR A 36 1.21 10.06 -12.35
N SER A 37 0.96 8.87 -11.89
CA SER A 37 1.76 7.70 -12.24
C SER A 37 0.77 6.57 -12.49
N ARG A 38 0.89 5.90 -13.61
CA ARG A 38 -0.05 4.87 -14.03
C ARG A 38 -1.50 5.38 -14.09
N ASN A 39 -1.67 6.68 -14.39
CA ASN A 39 -2.96 7.36 -14.45
C ASN A 39 -3.72 7.36 -13.12
N GLN A 40 -2.99 7.31 -12.00
CA GLN A 40 -3.57 7.24 -10.66
C GLN A 40 -3.03 8.33 -9.77
N LEU A 41 -3.83 8.68 -8.75
CA LEU A 41 -3.44 9.54 -7.63
C LEU A 41 -3.41 8.69 -6.36
N VAL A 42 -2.86 9.24 -5.29
CA VAL A 42 -2.81 8.57 -3.98
C VAL A 42 -3.94 9.08 -3.11
N LEU A 43 -4.69 8.17 -2.48
CA LEU A 43 -5.69 8.53 -1.47
C LEU A 43 -4.99 9.05 -0.23
N ASN A 44 -5.58 10.07 0.40
CA ASN A 44 -5.00 10.70 1.59
C ASN A 44 -5.36 9.92 2.86
N LEU A 45 -4.56 8.92 3.20
CA LEU A 45 -4.79 8.12 4.41
C LEU A 45 -4.52 8.89 5.71
N ALA A 46 -4.02 10.14 5.63
CA ALA A 46 -4.01 11.00 6.80
C ALA A 46 -5.43 11.49 7.17
N ASN A 47 -6.39 11.35 6.25
CA ASN A 47 -7.79 11.72 6.48
C ASN A 47 -8.54 10.53 7.08
N PRO A 48 -9.06 10.64 8.31
CA PRO A 48 -9.78 9.53 8.93
C PRO A 48 -11.01 9.05 8.16
N GLN A 49 -11.66 9.93 7.39
CA GLN A 49 -12.80 9.54 6.56
C GLN A 49 -12.39 8.59 5.46
N VAL A 50 -11.19 8.79 4.89
CA VAL A 50 -10.64 7.90 3.86
C VAL A 50 -10.34 6.53 4.46
N VAL A 51 -9.72 6.51 5.65
CA VAL A 51 -9.40 5.25 6.35
C VAL A 51 -10.69 4.48 6.64
N GLU A 52 -11.70 5.17 7.16
CA GLU A 52 -12.97 4.52 7.50
C GLU A 52 -13.68 3.97 6.25
N TYR A 53 -13.66 4.72 5.16
CA TYR A 53 -14.22 4.25 3.90
C TYR A 53 -13.53 2.98 3.42
N LEU A 54 -12.19 2.97 3.44
CA LEU A 54 -11.42 1.81 2.99
C LEU A 54 -11.63 0.61 3.91
N LYS A 55 -11.73 0.83 5.24
CA LYS A 55 -12.08 -0.26 6.16
C LYS A 55 -13.39 -0.93 5.73
N ASN A 56 -14.42 -0.12 5.45
CA ASN A 56 -15.74 -0.64 5.11
C ASN A 56 -15.72 -1.39 3.78
N VAL A 57 -15.12 -0.80 2.74
CA VAL A 57 -15.09 -1.41 1.41
C VAL A 57 -14.29 -2.71 1.41
N LEU A 58 -13.10 -2.68 2.01
CA LEU A 58 -12.22 -3.85 2.02
C LEU A 58 -12.78 -4.94 2.94
N ASP A 59 -13.36 -4.56 4.08
CA ASP A 59 -14.00 -5.53 4.96
C ASP A 59 -15.13 -6.27 4.24
N GLN A 60 -15.95 -5.53 3.50
CA GLN A 60 -17.02 -6.16 2.71
C GLN A 60 -16.45 -7.12 1.67
N LEU A 61 -15.43 -6.69 0.94
CA LEU A 61 -14.80 -7.55 -0.08
C LEU A 61 -14.24 -8.83 0.54
N LEU A 62 -13.48 -8.69 1.64
CA LEU A 62 -12.83 -9.82 2.26
C LEU A 62 -13.82 -10.75 2.98
N SER A 63 -14.96 -10.22 3.44
CA SER A 63 -16.00 -11.02 4.09
C SER A 63 -16.90 -11.76 3.11
N TYR A 64 -17.06 -11.22 1.90
CA TYR A 64 -18.02 -11.74 0.92
C TYR A 64 -17.47 -12.91 0.12
N HIS A 65 -16.15 -13.06 0.06
CA HIS A 65 -15.51 -14.03 -0.82
C HIS A 65 -14.55 -14.92 -0.03
N GLU A 66 -14.39 -16.15 -0.48
CA GLU A 66 -13.43 -17.08 0.11
C GLU A 66 -12.02 -16.73 -0.41
N ILE A 67 -11.43 -15.73 0.21
CA ILE A 67 -10.10 -15.23 -0.15
C ILE A 67 -9.09 -15.73 0.89
N ASP A 68 -8.00 -16.35 0.40
CA ASP A 68 -6.94 -16.89 1.24
C ASP A 68 -5.70 -15.99 1.25
N TYR A 69 -5.56 -15.11 0.25
CA TYR A 69 -4.32 -14.38 0.02
C TYR A 69 -4.59 -13.02 -0.60
N ILE A 70 -3.95 -11.99 -0.07
CA ILE A 70 -4.01 -10.63 -0.62
C ILE A 70 -2.60 -10.15 -0.91
N LYS A 71 -2.33 -9.77 -2.16
CA LYS A 71 -1.12 -9.01 -2.50
C LYS A 71 -1.50 -7.53 -2.53
N TRP A 72 -1.03 -6.80 -1.51
CA TRP A 72 -1.32 -5.37 -1.32
C TRP A 72 -0.20 -4.57 -1.95
N ASP A 73 -0.50 -3.85 -2.99
CA ASP A 73 0.50 -3.14 -3.78
C ASP A 73 0.33 -1.63 -3.68
N MET A 74 1.46 -0.92 -3.79
CA MET A 74 1.51 0.54 -3.80
C MET A 74 2.57 0.96 -4.81
N ASN A 75 2.15 1.13 -6.06
CA ASN A 75 3.06 1.32 -7.19
C ASN A 75 3.26 2.78 -7.54
N ARG A 76 3.23 3.65 -6.54
CA ARG A 76 3.36 5.07 -6.76
C ARG A 76 4.08 5.73 -5.61
N ASN A 77 5.07 6.55 -5.95
CA ASN A 77 5.73 7.40 -4.96
C ASN A 77 4.75 8.45 -4.44
N MET A 78 4.86 8.75 -3.16
CA MET A 78 4.06 9.82 -2.57
C MET A 78 4.62 11.17 -3.00
N THR A 79 3.89 11.83 -3.88
CA THR A 79 4.22 13.16 -4.38
C THR A 79 3.14 14.14 -3.92
N ASN A 80 3.43 15.43 -4.07
CA ASN A 80 2.50 16.51 -3.74
C ASN A 80 2.12 16.52 -2.25
N LEU A 81 3.07 16.15 -1.38
CA LEU A 81 2.87 16.23 0.06
C LEU A 81 3.11 17.65 0.57
N GLY A 82 2.48 17.98 1.69
CA GLY A 82 2.77 19.20 2.43
C GLY A 82 2.08 20.44 1.94
N ASN A 83 1.13 20.32 1.02
CA ASN A 83 0.36 21.46 0.52
C ASN A 83 1.23 22.65 0.07
N GLY A 84 2.48 22.38 -0.28
CA GLY A 84 3.40 23.42 -0.77
C GLY A 84 3.94 24.35 0.30
N PHE A 85 3.74 24.06 1.58
CA PHE A 85 4.10 25.01 2.63
C PHE A 85 5.49 24.76 3.21
N THR A 86 5.62 23.90 4.17
CA THR A 86 6.88 23.73 4.86
C THR A 86 7.34 22.27 4.86
N TYR A 87 8.65 22.10 5.07
CA TYR A 87 9.25 20.78 5.25
C TYR A 87 8.63 20.02 6.43
N LEU A 88 8.33 20.75 7.51
CA LEU A 88 7.74 20.16 8.70
C LEU A 88 6.32 19.64 8.40
N GLU A 89 5.52 20.43 7.70
CA GLU A 89 4.16 20.02 7.32
C GLU A 89 4.17 18.81 6.41
N THR A 90 5.12 18.75 5.48
CA THR A 90 5.30 17.59 4.61
C THR A 90 5.60 16.33 5.43
N LYS A 91 6.51 16.45 6.38
CA LYS A 91 6.85 15.33 7.27
C LYS A 91 5.65 14.89 8.11
N MET A 92 4.92 15.86 8.65
CA MET A 92 3.72 15.55 9.43
C MET A 92 2.67 14.82 8.61
N GLN A 93 2.44 15.25 7.37
CA GLN A 93 1.49 14.59 6.48
C GLN A 93 1.92 13.15 6.16
N SER A 94 3.22 12.95 5.88
CA SER A 94 3.75 11.62 5.63
C SER A 94 3.56 10.71 6.85
N HIS A 95 3.86 11.23 8.03
CA HIS A 95 3.70 10.48 9.27
C HIS A 95 2.23 10.12 9.50
N GLN A 96 1.33 11.09 9.35
CA GLN A 96 -0.11 10.86 9.52
C GLN A 96 -0.64 9.84 8.50
N TYR A 97 -0.12 9.89 7.27
CA TYR A 97 -0.46 8.90 6.26
C TYR A 97 -0.12 7.49 6.74
N MET A 98 1.11 7.31 7.25
CA MET A 98 1.54 5.98 7.71
C MET A 98 0.72 5.51 8.91
N LEU A 99 0.34 6.42 9.82
CA LEU A 99 -0.53 6.05 10.95
C LEU A 99 -1.91 5.58 10.43
N GLY A 100 -2.46 6.27 9.44
CA GLY A 100 -3.71 5.86 8.81
C GLY A 100 -3.59 4.50 8.11
N LEU A 101 -2.49 4.27 7.42
CA LEU A 101 -2.24 2.99 6.77
C LEU A 101 -2.15 1.87 7.82
N TYR A 102 -1.40 2.08 8.89
CA TYR A 102 -1.25 1.07 9.94
C TYR A 102 -2.60 0.78 10.63
N GLU A 103 -3.42 1.82 10.84
CA GLU A 103 -4.76 1.63 11.38
C GLU A 103 -5.62 0.74 10.47
N LEU A 104 -5.59 1.03 9.17
CA LEU A 104 -6.35 0.26 8.18
C LEU A 104 -5.90 -1.19 8.12
N VAL A 105 -4.58 -1.42 7.97
CA VAL A 105 -4.07 -2.79 7.81
C VAL A 105 -4.17 -3.58 9.11
N SER A 106 -3.99 -2.93 10.27
CA SER A 106 -4.19 -3.57 11.57
C SER A 106 -5.62 -4.10 11.69
N TYR A 107 -6.60 -3.24 11.38
CA TYR A 107 -8.01 -3.62 11.41
C TYR A 107 -8.29 -4.83 10.52
N LEU A 108 -7.82 -4.78 9.27
CA LEU A 108 -8.10 -5.84 8.29
C LEU A 108 -7.41 -7.16 8.63
N THR A 109 -6.14 -7.09 9.05
CA THR A 109 -5.39 -8.32 9.36
C THR A 109 -5.87 -8.98 10.66
N GLU A 110 -6.36 -8.19 11.61
CA GLU A 110 -6.95 -8.75 12.82
C GLU A 110 -8.31 -9.39 12.56
N LYS A 111 -9.14 -8.69 11.78
CA LYS A 111 -10.50 -9.18 11.49
C LYS A 111 -10.48 -10.39 10.54
N HIS A 112 -9.55 -10.41 9.61
CA HIS A 112 -9.42 -11.47 8.59
C HIS A 112 -8.12 -12.23 8.79
N SER A 113 -7.92 -12.77 9.99
CA SER A 113 -6.66 -13.40 10.40
C SER A 113 -6.32 -14.68 9.63
N HIS A 114 -7.30 -15.24 8.92
CA HIS A 114 -7.09 -16.42 8.07
C HIS A 114 -6.47 -16.07 6.71
N ILE A 115 -6.45 -14.78 6.33
CA ILE A 115 -5.93 -14.33 5.05
C ILE A 115 -4.45 -13.98 5.20
N LEU A 116 -3.62 -14.49 4.30
CA LEU A 116 -2.21 -14.10 4.24
C LEU A 116 -2.07 -12.83 3.41
N PHE A 117 -1.46 -11.80 4.00
CA PHE A 117 -1.22 -10.53 3.32
C PHE A 117 0.25 -10.41 2.92
N GLU A 118 0.48 -10.06 1.65
CA GLU A 118 1.82 -9.79 1.12
C GLU A 118 1.94 -8.30 0.78
N SER A 119 3.04 -7.68 1.21
CA SER A 119 3.33 -6.28 0.88
C SER A 119 4.14 -6.20 -0.41
N CYS A 120 3.71 -5.30 -1.30
CA CYS A 120 4.44 -4.95 -2.51
C CYS A 120 4.38 -3.44 -2.69
N SER A 121 5.45 -2.87 -3.20
CA SER A 121 5.49 -1.45 -3.55
C SER A 121 6.51 -1.28 -4.68
N GLY A 122 6.09 -1.68 -5.89
CA GLY A 122 7.03 -1.79 -7.00
C GLY A 122 8.17 -2.72 -6.63
N GLY A 123 7.85 -3.88 -6.06
CA GLY A 123 8.81 -4.74 -5.39
C GLY A 123 8.94 -4.36 -3.92
N GLY A 124 10.17 -4.25 -3.43
CA GLY A 124 10.47 -3.98 -2.03
C GLY A 124 10.56 -2.52 -1.64
N GLY A 125 9.92 -1.62 -2.38
CA GLY A 125 10.05 -0.17 -2.14
C GLY A 125 9.55 0.30 -0.78
N ARG A 126 8.72 -0.50 -0.11
CA ARG A 126 8.21 -0.18 1.23
C ARG A 126 8.38 -1.38 2.16
N ASN A 127 9.55 -2.00 2.10
CA ASN A 127 9.85 -3.15 2.96
C ASN A 127 10.54 -2.64 4.24
N ASP A 128 9.77 -2.47 5.30
CA ASP A 128 10.28 -2.03 6.59
C ASP A 128 9.59 -2.82 7.72
N LEU A 129 10.14 -2.71 8.93
CA LEU A 129 9.66 -3.48 10.07
C LEU A 129 8.23 -3.11 10.48
N GLY A 130 7.81 -1.87 10.23
CA GLY A 130 6.44 -1.45 10.51
C GLY A 130 5.44 -2.18 9.61
N MET A 131 5.74 -2.29 8.32
CA MET A 131 4.89 -3.03 7.40
C MET A 131 4.92 -4.53 7.70
N MET A 132 6.09 -5.07 8.04
CA MET A 132 6.24 -6.50 8.33
C MET A 132 5.45 -6.96 9.56
N ARG A 133 5.09 -6.03 10.44
CA ARG A 133 4.22 -6.35 11.58
C ARG A 133 2.85 -6.86 11.11
N TYR A 134 2.36 -6.34 9.99
CA TYR A 134 1.03 -6.66 9.47
C TYR A 134 1.08 -7.58 8.26
N PHE A 135 2.16 -7.50 7.49
CA PHE A 135 2.34 -8.27 6.26
C PHE A 135 3.52 -9.22 6.47
N PRO A 136 3.24 -10.48 6.79
CA PRO A 136 4.34 -11.43 7.05
C PRO A 136 5.14 -11.80 5.81
N GLN A 137 4.67 -11.42 4.62
CA GLN A 137 5.36 -11.69 3.38
C GLN A 137 5.55 -10.41 2.59
N VAL A 138 6.70 -10.29 1.92
CA VAL A 138 7.04 -9.13 1.09
C VAL A 138 7.56 -9.62 -0.27
N TRP A 139 7.14 -8.92 -1.32
CA TRP A 139 7.65 -9.08 -2.68
C TRP A 139 8.89 -8.20 -2.79
N THR A 140 10.08 -8.81 -2.80
CA THR A 140 11.34 -8.06 -2.67
C THR A 140 11.71 -7.26 -3.91
N SER A 141 11.29 -7.73 -5.11
CA SER A 141 11.62 -7.03 -6.36
C SER A 141 10.73 -7.53 -7.49
N ASP A 142 10.41 -6.61 -8.40
CA ASP A 142 9.71 -6.96 -9.66
C ASP A 142 10.64 -7.58 -10.69
N ASN A 143 11.95 -7.58 -10.43
CA ASN A 143 12.89 -8.27 -11.30
C ASN A 143 12.86 -9.76 -10.95
N THR A 144 12.26 -10.56 -11.85
CA THR A 144 12.07 -12.00 -11.63
C THR A 144 13.12 -12.84 -12.34
N ASP A 145 14.12 -12.21 -12.98
CA ASP A 145 15.24 -12.95 -13.56
C ASP A 145 15.96 -13.76 -12.48
N ALA A 146 16.16 -15.06 -12.73
CA ALA A 146 16.66 -15.98 -11.70
C ALA A 146 18.06 -15.58 -11.21
N ILE A 147 18.93 -15.11 -12.11
CA ILE A 147 20.29 -14.70 -11.72
C ILE A 147 20.25 -13.40 -10.93
N ALA A 148 19.43 -12.42 -11.37
CA ALA A 148 19.29 -11.15 -10.66
C ALA A 148 18.69 -11.33 -9.26
N ARG A 149 17.82 -12.34 -9.08
CA ARG A 149 17.21 -12.59 -7.77
C ARG A 149 18.21 -13.08 -6.72
N LEU A 150 19.32 -13.70 -7.13
CA LEU A 150 20.31 -14.17 -6.16
C LEU A 150 20.86 -13.04 -5.28
N PRO A 151 21.45 -11.97 -5.85
CA PRO A 151 21.91 -10.87 -5.00
C PRO A 151 20.77 -10.09 -4.34
N ILE A 152 19.58 -10.01 -4.95
CA ILE A 152 18.44 -9.31 -4.34
C ILE A 152 18.02 -10.03 -3.06
N GLN A 153 17.78 -11.35 -3.13
CA GLN A 153 17.34 -12.12 -1.95
C GLN A 153 18.44 -12.17 -0.90
N TYR A 154 19.69 -12.40 -1.32
CA TYR A 154 20.84 -12.45 -0.41
C TYR A 154 21.03 -11.10 0.30
N GLY A 155 21.00 -10.00 -0.44
CA GLY A 155 21.15 -8.66 0.15
C GLY A 155 20.03 -8.35 1.14
N SER A 156 18.79 -8.70 0.79
CA SER A 156 17.64 -8.49 1.67
C SER A 156 17.77 -9.30 2.98
N SER A 157 18.39 -10.47 2.90
CA SER A 157 18.51 -11.36 4.08
C SER A 157 19.40 -10.78 5.20
N TYR A 158 20.21 -9.77 4.89
CA TYR A 158 20.97 -9.08 5.94
C TYR A 158 20.09 -8.26 6.86
N LEU A 159 18.90 -7.88 6.39
CA LEU A 159 18.01 -6.99 7.13
C LEU A 159 16.72 -7.67 7.58
N TYR A 160 16.26 -8.67 6.83
CA TYR A 160 14.93 -9.25 7.03
C TYR A 160 14.97 -10.77 6.97
N PRO A 161 14.08 -11.44 7.73
CA PRO A 161 14.04 -12.91 7.71
C PRO A 161 13.72 -13.46 6.32
N THR A 162 14.45 -14.47 5.90
CA THR A 162 14.23 -15.05 4.56
C THR A 162 12.83 -15.66 4.41
N ILE A 163 12.23 -16.11 5.50
CA ILE A 163 10.89 -16.69 5.46
C ILE A 163 9.82 -15.66 5.02
N SER A 164 10.12 -14.36 5.19
CA SER A 164 9.18 -13.32 4.79
C SER A 164 9.29 -12.94 3.31
N MET A 165 10.30 -13.45 2.59
CA MET A 165 10.60 -13.00 1.23
C MET A 165 9.89 -13.86 0.19
N GLY A 166 8.98 -13.29 -0.57
CA GLY A 166 8.33 -13.93 -1.70
C GLY A 166 9.27 -14.04 -2.89
N ALA A 167 9.21 -15.16 -3.59
CA ALA A 167 9.94 -15.36 -4.85
C ALA A 167 9.13 -16.33 -5.72
N UNK A 168 8.95 -15.90 -6.81
CA UNK A 168 8.19 -16.74 -7.69
C UNK A 168 9.07 -17.07 -8.81
N UNK A 169 8.81 -17.96 -9.15
CA UNK A 169 9.53 -18.45 -10.30
C UNK A 169 8.82 -18.41 -11.44
#